data_589e03d59e178ac58fef1b06acb91949
#
_entry.id   589e03d59e178ac58fef1b06acb91949
#
_cell.length_a   1.000
_cell.length_b   1.000
_cell.length_c   1.000
_cell.angle_alpha   90.00
_cell.angle_beta   90.00
_cell.angle_gamma   90.00
#
_symmetry.space_group_name_H-M   'P 1'
#
loop_
_entity.id
_entity.type
_entity.pdbx_description
1 polymer ?
#
loop_
_entity_poly.entity_id
_entity_poly.type
_entity_poly.pdbx_seq_one_letter_code
_entity_poly.pdbx_strand_id
1 'polypeptide(L)'
;MSVYFHNTMLPILKSALENTGLSGKQTAVLGVLLENGGSMLVASIARAAKLNRTTVYDILNELVDKGLASKVKKEGAFRYQSIAPESLPSYVERRRDALEESKRELAELVPQIKLMQSKGRALPKVQFFEGREGMQQAYEDVLVNNNEKFLRGITGMDAVYANFDIAWVEYFLKKRTRLGIHCIDLVPETEGGKRSKADDEKYFRTTKFLPQKYNFEGDISIYDNKVAIVSYARENPVAVIIEDDAIATMMKQVFDFMAEKAS
;
A
#
# COMPACT_ATOMS: atom_id res chain seq x y z
N MET A 1 24.00 26.40 -21.63
CA MET A 1 23.15 25.20 -21.84
C MET A 1 23.47 24.04 -20.88
N SER A 2 24.76 23.82 -20.53
CA SER A 2 25.20 22.71 -19.64
C SER A 2 24.67 22.76 -18.19
N VAL A 3 24.57 23.92 -17.57
CA VAL A 3 24.18 24.07 -16.13
C VAL A 3 22.67 23.81 -15.87
N TYR A 4 21.83 24.11 -16.86
CA TYR A 4 20.38 23.87 -16.76
C TYR A 4 20.02 22.39 -16.87
N PHE A 5 20.72 21.63 -17.68
CA PHE A 5 20.56 20.16 -17.78
C PHE A 5 20.99 19.44 -16.48
N HIS A 6 22.07 19.90 -15.87
CA HIS A 6 22.60 19.31 -14.65
C HIS A 6 21.64 19.42 -13.45
N ASN A 7 20.95 20.55 -13.33
CA ASN A 7 20.06 20.84 -12.19
C ASN A 7 18.68 20.14 -12.26
N THR A 8 18.25 19.71 -13.45
CA THR A 8 16.91 19.11 -13.64
C THR A 8 16.95 17.60 -13.86
N MET A 9 17.97 17.07 -14.50
CA MET A 9 18.08 15.66 -14.85
C MET A 9 18.48 14.77 -13.67
N LEU A 10 19.38 15.25 -12.80
CA LEU A 10 19.83 14.51 -11.62
C LEU A 10 18.70 14.19 -10.60
N PRO A 11 17.82 15.12 -10.24
CA PRO A 11 16.70 14.81 -9.34
C PRO A 11 15.74 13.80 -9.93
N ILE A 12 15.44 13.86 -11.23
CA ILE A 12 14.56 12.92 -11.93
C ILE A 12 15.20 11.53 -11.98
N LEU A 13 16.47 11.44 -12.36
CA LEU A 13 17.20 10.18 -12.38
C LEU A 13 17.30 9.56 -10.98
N LYS A 14 17.58 10.39 -9.97
CA LYS A 14 17.63 9.95 -8.58
C LYS A 14 16.30 9.36 -8.15
N SER A 15 15.20 10.07 -8.34
CA SER A 15 13.86 9.60 -7.98
C SER A 15 13.50 8.31 -8.72
N ALA A 16 13.78 8.23 -10.03
CA ALA A 16 13.53 7.03 -10.81
C ALA A 16 14.30 5.81 -10.28
N LEU A 17 15.57 5.98 -9.92
CA LEU A 17 16.40 4.91 -9.39
C LEU A 17 15.99 4.51 -7.95
N GLU A 18 15.64 5.46 -7.10
CA GLU A 18 15.12 5.20 -5.76
C GLU A 18 13.82 4.38 -5.82
N ASN A 19 12.93 4.66 -6.76
CA ASN A 19 11.70 3.88 -6.99
C ASN A 19 11.98 2.41 -7.40
N THR A 20 13.18 2.08 -7.88
CA THR A 20 13.60 0.68 -8.13
C THR A 20 14.15 -0.02 -6.88
N GLY A 21 14.17 0.66 -5.72
CA GLY A 21 14.68 0.13 -4.46
C GLY A 21 16.16 0.39 -4.20
N LEU A 22 16.79 1.32 -4.94
CA LEU A 22 18.13 1.81 -4.61
C LEU A 22 18.05 2.83 -3.47
N SER A 23 18.94 2.72 -2.49
CA SER A 23 19.06 3.74 -1.43
C SER A 23 19.62 5.05 -1.99
N GLY A 24 19.35 6.17 -1.30
CA GLY A 24 19.87 7.48 -1.70
C GLY A 24 21.41 7.52 -1.80
N LYS A 25 22.13 6.72 -0.99
CA LYS A 25 23.59 6.60 -1.09
C LYS A 25 24.03 5.81 -2.34
N GLN A 26 23.33 4.71 -2.67
CA GLN A 26 23.58 3.95 -3.89
C GLN A 26 23.32 4.80 -5.13
N THR A 27 22.23 5.55 -5.13
CA THR A 27 21.89 6.47 -6.23
C THR A 27 22.91 7.58 -6.40
N ALA A 28 23.44 8.14 -5.31
CA ALA A 28 24.48 9.16 -5.36
C ALA A 28 25.79 8.62 -5.97
N VAL A 29 26.21 7.41 -5.55
CA VAL A 29 27.43 6.76 -6.10
C VAL A 29 27.26 6.40 -7.57
N LEU A 30 26.11 5.84 -7.96
CA LEU A 30 25.80 5.51 -9.34
C LEU A 30 25.73 6.77 -10.21
N GLY A 31 25.13 7.86 -9.71
CA GLY A 31 25.07 9.14 -10.38
C GLY A 31 26.48 9.68 -10.72
N VAL A 32 27.40 9.64 -9.77
CA VAL A 32 28.81 10.03 -9.99
C VAL A 32 29.48 9.21 -11.12
N LEU A 33 29.20 7.90 -11.15
CA LEU A 33 29.74 7.03 -12.20
C LEU A 33 29.16 7.34 -13.59
N LEU A 34 27.81 7.55 -13.64
CA LEU A 34 27.11 7.89 -14.88
C LEU A 34 27.56 9.24 -15.44
N GLU A 35 27.74 10.24 -14.58
CA GLU A 35 28.22 11.55 -14.99
C GLU A 35 29.67 11.54 -15.55
N ASN A 36 30.52 10.72 -14.93
CA ASN A 36 31.92 10.64 -15.38
C ASN A 36 32.06 9.92 -16.73
N GLY A 37 31.17 9.01 -17.08
CA GLY A 37 31.18 8.26 -18.34
C GLY A 37 32.33 7.29 -18.53
N GLY A 38 33.20 7.15 -17.52
CA GLY A 38 34.40 6.31 -17.59
C GLY A 38 34.72 5.62 -16.25
N SER A 39 35.86 4.91 -16.21
CA SER A 39 36.27 4.22 -14.99
C SER A 39 36.92 5.17 -13.97
N MET A 40 36.53 5.06 -12.71
CA MET A 40 37.00 5.90 -11.60
C MET A 40 37.62 5.06 -10.48
N LEU A 41 38.58 5.65 -9.78
CA LEU A 41 39.08 5.11 -8.49
C LEU A 41 38.08 5.36 -7.38
N VAL A 42 37.98 4.45 -6.42
CA VAL A 42 37.10 4.58 -5.24
C VAL A 42 37.32 5.89 -4.50
N ALA A 43 38.58 6.36 -4.38
CA ALA A 43 38.89 7.61 -3.70
C ALA A 43 38.26 8.85 -4.42
N SER A 44 38.21 8.83 -5.75
CA SER A 44 37.59 9.91 -6.54
C SER A 44 36.07 9.86 -6.43
N ILE A 45 35.48 8.67 -6.46
CA ILE A 45 34.03 8.45 -6.27
C ILE A 45 33.60 8.92 -4.88
N ALA A 46 34.35 8.52 -3.85
CA ALA A 46 34.08 8.88 -2.46
C ALA A 46 34.07 10.40 -2.23
N ARG A 47 35.04 11.10 -2.83
CA ARG A 47 35.10 12.55 -2.77
C ARG A 47 33.91 13.21 -3.48
N ALA A 48 33.59 12.74 -4.68
CA ALA A 48 32.51 13.30 -5.49
C ALA A 48 31.11 13.03 -4.84
N ALA A 49 30.89 11.82 -4.30
CA ALA A 49 29.66 11.45 -3.61
C ALA A 49 29.56 12.00 -2.18
N LYS A 50 30.62 12.65 -1.66
CA LYS A 50 30.72 13.13 -0.25
C LYS A 50 30.48 12.02 0.78
N LEU A 51 31.01 10.82 0.52
CA LEU A 51 30.92 9.65 1.37
C LEU A 51 32.32 9.16 1.78
N ASN A 52 32.41 8.39 2.88
CA ASN A 52 33.67 7.76 3.24
C ASN A 52 34.01 6.58 2.28
N ARG A 53 35.31 6.25 2.20
CA ARG A 53 35.78 5.21 1.26
C ARG A 53 35.21 3.83 1.54
N THR A 54 35.06 3.46 2.82
CA THR A 54 34.55 2.15 3.21
C THR A 54 33.12 1.96 2.74
N THR A 55 32.26 2.93 3.02
CA THR A 55 30.85 2.92 2.55
C THR A 55 30.78 2.87 1.01
N VAL A 56 31.67 3.60 0.31
CA VAL A 56 31.65 3.57 -1.16
C VAL A 56 32.11 2.22 -1.70
N TYR A 57 33.05 1.53 -1.05
CA TYR A 57 33.41 0.18 -1.42
C TYR A 57 32.22 -0.79 -1.31
N ASP A 58 31.50 -0.75 -0.21
CA ASP A 58 30.33 -1.60 0.00
C ASP A 58 29.25 -1.32 -1.04
N ILE A 59 28.95 -0.04 -1.27
CA ILE A 59 27.97 0.39 -2.29
C ILE A 59 28.40 -0.04 -3.71
N LEU A 60 29.67 0.09 -4.05
CA LEU A 60 30.15 -0.32 -5.36
C LEU A 60 30.06 -1.82 -5.59
N ASN A 61 30.32 -2.64 -4.57
CA ASN A 61 30.10 -4.08 -4.65
C ASN A 61 28.61 -4.39 -4.85
N GLU A 62 27.72 -3.78 -4.09
CA GLU A 62 26.28 -3.94 -4.28
C GLU A 62 25.79 -3.50 -5.66
N LEU A 63 26.34 -2.40 -6.22
CA LEU A 63 26.01 -1.96 -7.56
C LEU A 63 26.55 -2.92 -8.64
N VAL A 64 27.70 -3.54 -8.41
CA VAL A 64 28.24 -4.60 -9.28
C VAL A 64 27.35 -5.84 -9.24
N ASP A 65 26.95 -6.27 -8.05
CA ASP A 65 26.03 -7.43 -7.89
C ASP A 65 24.67 -7.18 -8.55
N LYS A 66 24.19 -5.94 -8.52
CA LYS A 66 22.96 -5.52 -9.23
C LYS A 66 23.16 -5.34 -10.75
N GLY A 67 24.39 -5.47 -11.26
CA GLY A 67 24.70 -5.22 -12.67
C GLY A 67 24.56 -3.77 -13.10
N LEU A 68 24.70 -2.82 -12.17
CA LEU A 68 24.65 -1.37 -12.42
C LEU A 68 26.04 -0.74 -12.52
N ALA A 69 27.07 -1.45 -12.08
CA ALA A 69 28.47 -1.08 -12.23
C ALA A 69 29.32 -2.27 -12.60
N SER A 70 30.52 -2.02 -13.10
CA SER A 70 31.55 -3.03 -13.33
C SER A 70 32.86 -2.63 -12.68
N LYS A 71 33.65 -3.65 -12.27
CA LYS A 71 34.96 -3.49 -11.67
C LYS A 71 36.00 -3.93 -12.67
N VAL A 72 36.93 -3.06 -12.99
CA VAL A 72 38.02 -3.28 -13.95
C VAL A 72 39.37 -3.04 -13.27
N LYS A 73 40.37 -3.87 -13.57
CA LYS A 73 41.74 -3.67 -13.10
C LYS A 73 42.52 -2.92 -14.18
N LYS A 74 43.01 -1.71 -13.86
CA LYS A 74 43.79 -0.89 -14.76
C LYS A 74 44.98 -0.31 -13.99
N GLU A 75 46.19 -0.46 -14.54
CA GLU A 75 47.44 0.09 -13.95
C GLU A 75 47.64 -0.37 -12.47
N GLY A 76 47.38 -1.63 -12.19
CA GLY A 76 47.54 -2.19 -10.84
C GLY A 76 46.44 -1.84 -9.83
N ALA A 77 45.50 -0.97 -10.15
CA ALA A 77 44.40 -0.54 -9.27
C ALA A 77 43.04 -0.99 -9.78
N PHE A 78 42.12 -1.22 -8.87
CA PHE A 78 40.72 -1.44 -9.21
C PHE A 78 40.01 -0.10 -9.45
N ARG A 79 39.31 -0.05 -10.58
CA ARG A 79 38.45 1.07 -10.97
C ARG A 79 37.03 0.58 -11.20
N TYR A 80 36.06 1.44 -11.05
CA TYR A 80 34.66 1.15 -11.25
C TYR A 80 34.07 2.09 -12.30
N GLN A 81 33.16 1.55 -13.10
CA GLN A 81 32.41 2.31 -14.10
C GLN A 81 30.93 1.90 -14.06
N SER A 82 30.02 2.81 -14.43
CA SER A 82 28.60 2.48 -14.60
C SER A 82 28.38 1.55 -15.80
N ILE A 83 27.24 0.90 -15.84
CA ILE A 83 26.71 0.35 -17.09
C ILE A 83 26.42 1.47 -18.08
N ALA A 84 26.25 1.14 -19.35
CA ALA A 84 25.81 2.09 -20.36
C ALA A 84 24.42 2.65 -19.98
N PRO A 85 24.18 3.96 -20.11
CA PRO A 85 22.88 4.56 -19.77
C PRO A 85 21.69 3.88 -20.46
N GLU A 86 21.87 3.39 -21.69
CA GLU A 86 20.88 2.65 -22.47
C GLU A 86 20.47 1.33 -21.84
N SER A 87 21.28 0.80 -20.92
CA SER A 87 21.01 -0.44 -20.19
C SER A 87 20.20 -0.23 -18.90
N LEU A 88 19.97 1.02 -18.47
CA LEU A 88 19.17 1.32 -17.27
C LEU A 88 17.72 0.82 -17.37
N PRO A 89 17.00 0.95 -18.49
CA PRO A 89 15.67 0.37 -18.63
C PRO A 89 15.66 -1.15 -18.43
N SER A 90 16.64 -1.87 -18.99
CA SER A 90 16.74 -3.33 -18.83
C SER A 90 17.00 -3.76 -17.37
N TYR A 91 17.67 -2.93 -16.58
CA TYR A 91 17.79 -3.16 -15.14
C TYR A 91 16.42 -3.09 -14.45
N VAL A 92 15.60 -2.08 -14.81
CA VAL A 92 14.24 -1.93 -14.25
C VAL A 92 13.36 -3.12 -14.62
N GLU A 93 13.43 -3.60 -15.86
CA GLU A 93 12.69 -4.78 -16.30
C GLU A 93 13.07 -6.03 -15.51
N ARG A 94 14.36 -6.33 -15.38
CA ARG A 94 14.83 -7.46 -14.54
C ARG A 94 14.34 -7.35 -13.10
N ARG A 95 14.33 -6.13 -12.54
CA ARG A 95 13.86 -5.90 -11.17
C ARG A 95 12.36 -6.14 -11.04
N ARG A 96 11.58 -5.69 -12.03
CA ARG A 96 10.14 -5.95 -12.11
C ARG A 96 9.85 -7.45 -12.15
N ASP A 97 10.55 -8.17 -13.02
CA ASP A 97 10.34 -9.61 -13.21
C ASP A 97 10.69 -10.40 -11.93
N ALA A 98 11.77 -10.03 -11.25
CA ALA A 98 12.14 -10.60 -9.94
C ALA A 98 11.10 -10.32 -8.85
N LEU A 99 10.48 -9.14 -8.84
CA LEU A 99 9.41 -8.79 -7.90
C LEU A 99 8.12 -9.56 -8.20
N GLU A 100 7.76 -9.75 -9.46
CA GLU A 100 6.60 -10.57 -9.84
C GLU A 100 6.79 -12.03 -9.49
N GLU A 101 8.02 -12.57 -9.61
CA GLU A 101 8.34 -13.92 -9.14
C GLU A 101 8.20 -14.03 -7.62
N SER A 102 8.82 -13.11 -6.87
CA SER A 102 8.71 -13.08 -5.41
C SER A 102 7.26 -12.95 -4.94
N LYS A 103 6.44 -12.18 -5.65
CA LYS A 103 5.01 -12.03 -5.38
C LYS A 103 4.27 -13.37 -5.55
N ARG A 104 4.59 -14.15 -6.60
CA ARG A 104 4.01 -15.49 -6.80
C ARG A 104 4.41 -16.43 -5.69
N GLU A 105 5.71 -16.52 -5.38
CA GLU A 105 6.22 -17.37 -4.29
C GLU A 105 5.57 -17.02 -2.95
N LEU A 106 5.46 -15.73 -2.61
CA LEU A 106 4.79 -15.30 -1.38
C LEU A 106 3.30 -15.67 -1.38
N ALA A 107 2.62 -15.54 -2.51
CA ALA A 107 1.21 -15.92 -2.61
C ALA A 107 1.00 -17.43 -2.36
N GLU A 108 1.89 -18.29 -2.82
CA GLU A 108 1.87 -19.73 -2.56
C GLU A 108 2.15 -20.09 -1.10
N LEU A 109 2.93 -19.27 -0.39
CA LEU A 109 3.25 -19.47 1.03
C LEU A 109 2.16 -18.99 1.99
N VAL A 110 1.29 -18.04 1.56
CA VAL A 110 0.23 -17.49 2.42
C VAL A 110 -0.65 -18.53 3.08
N PRO A 111 -1.15 -19.60 2.39
CA PRO A 111 -1.96 -20.64 3.04
C PRO A 111 -1.20 -21.38 4.14
N GLN A 112 0.10 -21.66 3.92
CA GLN A 112 0.94 -22.34 4.91
C GLN A 112 1.19 -21.46 6.13
N ILE A 113 1.44 -20.17 5.93
CA ILE A 113 1.61 -19.20 7.01
C ILE A 113 0.30 -19.09 7.83
N LYS A 114 -0.85 -19.01 7.15
CA LYS A 114 -2.17 -19.03 7.83
C LYS A 114 -2.39 -20.30 8.65
N LEU A 115 -2.01 -21.47 8.11
CA LEU A 115 -2.10 -22.74 8.82
C LEU A 115 -1.18 -22.78 10.06
N MET A 116 0.03 -22.24 9.95
CA MET A 116 0.96 -22.13 11.09
C MET A 116 0.40 -21.18 12.19
N GLN A 117 -0.23 -20.09 11.80
CA GLN A 117 -0.88 -19.15 12.72
C GLN A 117 -2.12 -19.73 13.40
N SER A 118 -2.87 -20.62 12.72
CA SER A 118 -4.10 -21.23 13.23
C SER A 118 -3.88 -22.42 14.17
N LYS A 119 -2.68 -23.02 14.18
CA LYS A 119 -2.35 -24.11 15.07
C LYS A 119 -2.32 -23.64 16.53
N GLY A 120 -3.43 -23.80 17.22
CA GLY A 120 -3.54 -23.64 18.69
C GLY A 120 -4.35 -22.47 19.21
N ARG A 121 -5.16 -21.78 18.41
CA ARG A 121 -5.97 -20.66 18.90
C ARG A 121 -7.48 -20.93 18.83
N ALA A 122 -8.05 -21.16 20.02
CA ALA A 122 -9.49 -21.02 20.29
C ALA A 122 -9.87 -19.54 20.55
N LEU A 123 -8.95 -18.60 20.26
CA LEU A 123 -9.16 -17.18 20.49
C LEU A 123 -9.42 -16.45 19.17
N PRO A 124 -10.31 -15.44 19.14
CA PRO A 124 -10.51 -14.57 18.00
C PRO A 124 -9.19 -13.96 17.52
N LYS A 125 -8.98 -13.93 16.21
CA LYS A 125 -7.85 -13.19 15.64
C LYS A 125 -8.21 -11.73 15.55
N VAL A 126 -7.44 -10.88 16.22
CA VAL A 126 -7.65 -9.44 16.24
C VAL A 126 -6.46 -8.74 15.61
N GLN A 127 -6.73 -7.88 14.64
CA GLN A 127 -5.74 -7.05 13.95
C GLN A 127 -6.04 -5.58 14.23
N PHE A 128 -5.01 -4.82 14.58
CA PHE A 128 -5.10 -3.38 14.81
C PHE A 128 -4.39 -2.63 13.70
N PHE A 129 -4.99 -1.51 13.30
CA PHE A 129 -4.48 -0.62 12.27
C PHE A 129 -4.56 0.81 12.80
N GLU A 130 -3.47 1.57 12.67
CA GLU A 130 -3.38 2.94 13.17
C GLU A 130 -3.17 3.93 12.03
N GLY A 131 -3.74 5.11 12.18
CA GLY A 131 -3.59 6.19 11.22
C GLY A 131 -4.33 5.96 9.89
N ARG A 132 -4.19 6.93 8.99
CA ARG A 132 -4.89 6.92 7.69
C ARG A 132 -4.53 5.71 6.82
N GLU A 133 -3.25 5.38 6.73
CA GLU A 133 -2.79 4.23 5.93
C GLU A 133 -3.29 2.91 6.51
N GLY A 134 -3.29 2.78 7.84
CA GLY A 134 -3.83 1.61 8.52
C GLY A 134 -5.32 1.44 8.27
N MET A 135 -6.11 2.52 8.32
CA MET A 135 -7.54 2.46 7.96
C MET A 135 -7.74 2.01 6.51
N GLN A 136 -6.93 2.52 5.57
CA GLN A 136 -7.01 2.09 4.16
C GLN A 136 -6.71 0.60 4.01
N GLN A 137 -5.77 0.06 4.76
CA GLN A 137 -5.47 -1.38 4.78
C GLN A 137 -6.65 -2.20 5.31
N ALA A 138 -7.34 -1.73 6.36
CA ALA A 138 -8.54 -2.39 6.88
C ALA A 138 -9.67 -2.41 5.83
N TYR A 139 -9.88 -1.32 5.09
CA TYR A 139 -10.84 -1.30 3.97
C TYR A 139 -10.42 -2.18 2.80
N GLU A 140 -9.12 -2.30 2.52
CA GLU A 140 -8.63 -3.24 1.51
C GLU A 140 -8.92 -4.70 1.90
N ASP A 141 -8.84 -5.07 3.18
CA ASP A 141 -9.20 -6.41 3.65
C ASP A 141 -10.67 -6.74 3.33
N VAL A 142 -11.59 -5.77 3.50
CA VAL A 142 -13.01 -5.91 3.12
C VAL A 142 -13.19 -6.24 1.63
N LEU A 143 -12.31 -5.75 0.77
CA LEU A 143 -12.38 -6.00 -0.66
C LEU A 143 -11.72 -7.31 -1.09
N VAL A 144 -10.53 -7.60 -0.54
CA VAL A 144 -9.69 -8.72 -0.97
C VAL A 144 -10.10 -10.04 -0.31
N ASN A 145 -10.51 -9.99 0.96
CA ASN A 145 -10.82 -11.14 1.79
C ASN A 145 -12.33 -11.31 2.04
N ASN A 146 -13.17 -10.87 1.12
CA ASN A 146 -14.63 -11.02 1.17
C ASN A 146 -15.08 -12.07 0.14
N ASN A 147 -15.18 -13.32 0.59
CA ASN A 147 -15.55 -14.45 -0.27
C ASN A 147 -17.08 -14.54 -0.47
N GLU A 148 -17.88 -14.10 0.50
CA GLU A 148 -19.35 -14.01 0.38
C GLU A 148 -19.78 -13.06 -0.75
N LYS A 149 -18.89 -12.14 -1.18
CA LYS A 149 -19.23 -11.04 -2.09
C LYS A 149 -20.38 -10.18 -1.59
N PHE A 150 -20.47 -10.09 -0.28
CA PHE A 150 -21.52 -9.33 0.40
C PHE A 150 -20.93 -8.55 1.58
N LEU A 151 -21.35 -7.32 1.75
CA LEU A 151 -20.92 -6.41 2.81
C LEU A 151 -22.14 -5.86 3.54
N ARG A 152 -22.12 -5.97 4.86
CA ARG A 152 -23.07 -5.31 5.76
C ARG A 152 -22.36 -4.13 6.41
N GLY A 153 -22.77 -2.91 6.07
CA GLY A 153 -22.18 -1.67 6.56
C GLY A 153 -23.08 -0.95 7.56
N ILE A 154 -22.50 -0.39 8.61
CA ILE A 154 -23.14 0.61 9.48
C ILE A 154 -22.19 1.79 9.47
N THR A 155 -22.50 2.83 8.68
CA THR A 155 -21.51 3.81 8.27
C THR A 155 -21.91 5.24 8.61
N GLY A 156 -21.05 5.95 9.36
CA GLY A 156 -21.15 7.39 9.55
C GLY A 156 -20.64 8.14 8.31
N MET A 157 -21.47 8.29 7.27
CA MET A 157 -21.04 8.81 5.97
C MET A 157 -20.44 10.22 6.02
N ASP A 158 -20.92 11.09 6.91
CA ASP A 158 -20.31 12.42 7.08
C ASP A 158 -18.87 12.30 7.58
N ALA A 159 -18.60 11.39 8.50
CA ALA A 159 -17.26 11.12 9.00
C ALA A 159 -16.35 10.50 7.94
N VAL A 160 -16.87 9.61 7.08
CA VAL A 160 -16.11 9.08 5.93
C VAL A 160 -15.67 10.22 5.00
N TYR A 161 -16.60 11.10 4.60
CA TYR A 161 -16.28 12.22 3.71
C TYR A 161 -15.40 13.29 4.35
N ALA A 162 -15.38 13.39 5.68
CA ALA A 162 -14.50 14.30 6.40
C ALA A 162 -13.06 13.77 6.54
N ASN A 163 -12.87 12.44 6.53
CA ASN A 163 -11.57 11.81 6.81
C ASN A 163 -10.87 11.27 5.56
N PHE A 164 -11.57 11.02 4.47
CA PHE A 164 -10.99 10.53 3.22
C PHE A 164 -11.20 11.48 2.07
N ASP A 165 -10.21 11.57 1.18
CA ASP A 165 -10.35 12.28 -0.07
C ASP A 165 -11.41 11.62 -0.95
N ILE A 166 -12.18 12.43 -1.67
CA ILE A 166 -13.25 11.94 -2.54
C ILE A 166 -12.72 10.93 -3.58
N ALA A 167 -11.50 11.13 -4.07
CA ALA A 167 -10.85 10.23 -5.02
C ALA A 167 -10.61 8.84 -4.43
N TRP A 168 -10.24 8.77 -3.14
CA TRP A 168 -10.07 7.49 -2.46
C TRP A 168 -11.42 6.79 -2.22
N VAL A 169 -12.45 7.53 -1.81
CA VAL A 169 -13.80 6.96 -1.64
C VAL A 169 -14.30 6.38 -2.96
N GLU A 170 -14.15 7.13 -4.06
CA GLU A 170 -14.51 6.63 -5.39
C GLU A 170 -13.70 5.40 -5.82
N TYR A 171 -12.41 5.38 -5.53
CA TYR A 171 -11.56 4.22 -5.80
C TYR A 171 -12.09 2.98 -5.08
N PHE A 172 -12.38 3.08 -3.77
CA PHE A 172 -12.92 1.99 -2.98
C PHE A 172 -14.26 1.49 -3.54
N LEU A 173 -15.20 2.39 -3.80
CA LEU A 173 -16.53 2.04 -4.33
C LEU A 173 -16.43 1.38 -5.71
N LYS A 174 -15.64 1.92 -6.63
CA LYS A 174 -15.40 1.34 -7.97
C LYS A 174 -14.75 -0.03 -7.88
N LYS A 175 -13.77 -0.21 -7.00
CA LYS A 175 -13.08 -1.49 -6.80
C LYS A 175 -14.03 -2.53 -6.20
N ARG A 176 -14.81 -2.19 -5.18
CA ARG A 176 -15.84 -3.05 -4.59
C ARG A 176 -16.84 -3.53 -5.65
N THR A 177 -17.39 -2.61 -6.44
CA THR A 177 -18.33 -2.92 -7.53
C THR A 177 -17.71 -3.84 -8.58
N ARG A 178 -16.46 -3.58 -9.00
CA ARG A 178 -15.73 -4.44 -9.96
C ARG A 178 -15.51 -5.86 -9.43
N LEU A 179 -15.31 -6.01 -8.13
CA LEU A 179 -15.17 -7.31 -7.47
C LEU A 179 -16.52 -8.02 -7.26
N GLY A 180 -17.65 -7.41 -7.64
CA GLY A 180 -18.98 -7.96 -7.50
C GLY A 180 -19.48 -8.01 -6.05
N ILE A 181 -18.92 -7.19 -5.15
CA ILE A 181 -19.29 -7.17 -3.74
C ILE A 181 -20.51 -6.28 -3.56
N HIS A 182 -21.65 -6.89 -3.27
CA HIS A 182 -22.89 -6.21 -2.92
C HIS A 182 -22.83 -5.62 -1.52
N CYS A 183 -23.49 -4.49 -1.26
CA CYS A 183 -23.50 -3.86 0.05
C CYS A 183 -24.93 -3.50 0.48
N ILE A 184 -25.31 -3.83 1.71
CA ILE A 184 -26.39 -3.15 2.41
C ILE A 184 -25.73 -2.25 3.45
N ASP A 185 -26.04 -0.95 3.41
CA ASP A 185 -25.40 0.05 4.26
C ASP A 185 -26.45 0.81 5.08
N LEU A 186 -26.35 0.72 6.40
CA LEU A 186 -27.19 1.45 7.34
C LEU A 186 -26.49 2.77 7.67
N VAL A 187 -27.06 3.88 7.23
CA VAL A 187 -26.45 5.20 7.40
C VAL A 187 -27.41 6.16 8.10
N PRO A 188 -26.93 7.06 8.96
CA PRO A 188 -27.77 8.14 9.49
C PRO A 188 -28.34 8.99 8.36
N GLU A 189 -29.57 9.46 8.50
CA GLU A 189 -30.22 10.34 7.53
C GLU A 189 -29.65 11.77 7.59
N THR A 190 -28.40 11.90 7.18
CA THR A 190 -27.63 13.15 7.07
C THR A 190 -27.40 13.51 5.60
N GLU A 191 -26.76 14.64 5.35
CA GLU A 191 -26.38 15.02 3.97
C GLU A 191 -25.43 13.98 3.35
N GLY A 192 -24.46 13.47 4.12
CA GLY A 192 -23.57 12.39 3.66
C GLY A 192 -24.32 11.10 3.35
N GLY A 193 -25.28 10.72 4.20
CA GLY A 193 -26.14 9.56 3.98
C GLY A 193 -27.00 9.70 2.72
N LYS A 194 -27.62 10.83 2.49
CA LYS A 194 -28.42 11.13 1.27
C LYS A 194 -27.57 11.10 0.02
N ARG A 195 -26.38 11.71 0.07
CA ARG A 195 -25.40 11.63 -1.02
C ARG A 195 -25.00 10.20 -1.34
N SER A 196 -24.76 9.41 -0.31
CA SER A 196 -24.43 7.98 -0.46
C SER A 196 -25.56 7.23 -1.18
N LYS A 197 -26.82 7.39 -0.73
CA LYS A 197 -28.00 6.74 -1.31
C LYS A 197 -28.22 7.08 -2.79
N ALA A 198 -27.96 8.28 -3.20
CA ALA A 198 -28.11 8.73 -4.59
C ALA A 198 -27.27 7.92 -5.59
N ASP A 199 -26.18 7.30 -5.13
CA ASP A 199 -25.27 6.51 -5.96
C ASP A 199 -25.47 4.97 -5.78
N ASP A 200 -26.55 4.50 -5.19
CA ASP A 200 -26.78 3.09 -4.85
C ASP A 200 -26.69 2.16 -6.06
N GLU A 201 -27.42 2.44 -7.13
CA GLU A 201 -27.37 1.63 -8.38
C GLU A 201 -25.96 1.56 -8.97
N LYS A 202 -25.30 2.71 -9.01
CA LYS A 202 -23.95 2.84 -9.56
C LYS A 202 -22.92 1.96 -8.86
N TYR A 203 -23.11 1.73 -7.55
CA TYR A 203 -22.14 1.05 -6.72
C TYR A 203 -22.65 -0.25 -6.07
N PHE A 204 -23.65 -0.91 -6.63
CA PHE A 204 -24.21 -2.18 -6.11
C PHE A 204 -24.48 -2.11 -4.61
N ARG A 205 -25.19 -1.06 -4.18
CA ARG A 205 -25.49 -0.81 -2.79
C ARG A 205 -27.00 -0.66 -2.59
N THR A 206 -27.46 -1.01 -1.40
CA THR A 206 -28.78 -0.68 -0.87
C THR A 206 -28.60 0.10 0.41
N THR A 207 -28.82 1.41 0.36
CA THR A 207 -28.74 2.27 1.53
C THR A 207 -30.08 2.34 2.26
N LYS A 208 -30.07 2.05 3.56
CA LYS A 208 -31.19 2.22 4.48
C LYS A 208 -30.87 3.27 5.52
N PHE A 209 -31.86 4.14 5.83
CA PHE A 209 -31.63 5.22 6.77
C PHE A 209 -31.87 4.82 8.22
N LEU A 210 -30.93 5.19 9.06
CA LEU A 210 -31.06 5.28 10.50
C LEU A 210 -31.52 6.69 10.90
N PRO A 211 -32.23 6.86 12.02
CA PRO A 211 -32.57 8.20 12.51
C PRO A 211 -31.33 9.07 12.70
N GLN A 212 -31.38 10.32 12.24
CA GLN A 212 -30.27 11.28 12.24
C GLN A 212 -29.59 11.47 13.60
N LYS A 213 -30.31 11.28 14.70
CA LYS A 213 -29.76 11.36 16.07
C LYS A 213 -28.68 10.35 16.37
N TYR A 214 -28.53 9.30 15.56
CA TYR A 214 -27.49 8.28 15.67
C TYR A 214 -26.33 8.55 14.73
N ASN A 215 -26.00 9.82 14.50
CA ASN A 215 -24.83 10.19 13.73
C ASN A 215 -23.55 9.85 14.52
N PHE A 216 -22.81 8.86 14.10
CA PHE A 216 -21.60 8.35 14.75
C PHE A 216 -20.36 8.58 13.87
N GLU A 217 -19.23 8.77 14.53
CA GLU A 217 -17.92 8.97 13.87
C GLU A 217 -17.18 7.63 13.72
N GLY A 218 -17.77 6.72 12.97
CA GLY A 218 -17.21 5.39 12.79
C GLY A 218 -17.88 4.60 11.68
N ASP A 219 -17.36 3.42 11.46
CA ASP A 219 -17.83 2.45 10.47
C ASP A 219 -17.72 1.04 11.06
N ILE A 220 -18.74 0.22 10.83
CA ILE A 220 -18.70 -1.22 11.11
C ILE A 220 -18.99 -1.94 9.79
N SER A 221 -18.05 -2.76 9.36
CA SER A 221 -18.14 -3.58 8.16
C SER A 221 -18.14 -5.07 8.56
N ILE A 222 -19.20 -5.82 8.18
CA ILE A 222 -19.35 -7.24 8.51
C ILE A 222 -19.35 -8.04 7.21
N TYR A 223 -18.43 -8.97 7.07
CA TYR A 223 -18.24 -9.81 5.88
C TYR A 223 -17.60 -11.14 6.27
N ASP A 224 -17.87 -12.20 5.54
CA ASP A 224 -17.41 -13.57 5.85
C ASP A 224 -17.55 -13.88 7.36
N ASN A 225 -16.47 -14.22 8.04
CA ASN A 225 -16.37 -14.41 9.50
C ASN A 225 -15.62 -13.24 10.18
N LYS A 226 -15.74 -12.04 9.62
CA LYS A 226 -15.01 -10.87 10.08
C LYS A 226 -15.92 -9.70 10.43
N VAL A 227 -15.48 -8.93 11.40
CA VAL A 227 -16.05 -7.63 11.77
C VAL A 227 -14.92 -6.61 11.77
N ALA A 228 -14.97 -5.64 10.87
CA ALA A 228 -14.08 -4.49 10.87
C ALA A 228 -14.79 -3.31 11.53
N ILE A 229 -14.13 -2.64 12.45
CA ILE A 229 -14.61 -1.45 13.15
C ILE A 229 -13.61 -0.34 12.92
N VAL A 230 -14.05 0.78 12.38
CA VAL A 230 -13.23 1.97 12.14
C VAL A 230 -13.73 3.11 13.00
N SER A 231 -12.82 3.76 13.71
CA SER A 231 -13.09 5.00 14.46
C SER A 231 -12.32 6.14 13.82
N TYR A 232 -13.04 7.22 13.51
CA TYR A 232 -12.48 8.44 12.90
C TYR A 232 -12.11 9.50 13.94
N ALA A 233 -11.79 9.09 15.18
CA ALA A 233 -11.30 10.02 16.20
C ALA A 233 -10.14 10.87 15.66
N ARG A 234 -10.24 12.20 15.81
CA ARG A 234 -9.34 13.17 15.13
C ARG A 234 -7.88 13.01 15.48
N GLU A 235 -7.56 12.63 16.72
CA GLU A 235 -6.18 12.54 17.20
C GLU A 235 -5.51 11.19 16.86
N ASN A 236 -6.25 10.08 16.91
CA ASN A 236 -5.74 8.74 16.64
C ASN A 236 -6.80 7.89 15.92
N PRO A 237 -6.99 8.06 14.60
CA PRO A 237 -7.88 7.19 13.86
C PRO A 237 -7.36 5.76 13.89
N VAL A 238 -8.23 4.81 14.21
CA VAL A 238 -7.89 3.39 14.33
C VAL A 238 -8.89 2.52 13.63
N ALA A 239 -8.44 1.36 13.14
CA ALA A 239 -9.33 0.29 12.71
C ALA A 239 -8.95 -1.02 13.41
N VAL A 240 -9.95 -1.86 13.66
CA VAL A 240 -9.79 -3.18 14.25
C VAL A 240 -10.54 -4.18 13.38
N ILE A 241 -9.89 -5.28 13.01
CA ILE A 241 -10.56 -6.41 12.35
C ILE A 241 -10.55 -7.58 13.33
N ILE A 242 -11.72 -8.10 13.65
CA ILE A 242 -11.95 -9.29 14.45
C ILE A 242 -12.37 -10.42 13.52
N GLU A 243 -11.59 -11.49 13.44
CA GLU A 243 -11.90 -12.69 12.66
C GLU A 243 -12.29 -13.81 13.62
N ASP A 244 -13.61 -14.08 13.67
CA ASP A 244 -14.22 -15.11 14.52
C ASP A 244 -15.65 -15.40 14.06
N ASP A 245 -16.00 -16.67 13.88
CA ASP A 245 -17.28 -17.10 13.36
C ASP A 245 -18.47 -16.73 14.28
N ALA A 246 -18.30 -16.85 15.59
CA ALA A 246 -19.36 -16.57 16.56
C ALA A 246 -19.63 -15.07 16.66
N ILE A 247 -18.56 -14.26 16.73
CA ILE A 247 -18.68 -12.79 16.76
C ILE A 247 -19.30 -12.28 15.47
N ALA A 248 -18.83 -12.73 14.31
CA ALA A 248 -19.37 -12.30 13.02
C ALA A 248 -20.85 -12.72 12.87
N THR A 249 -21.21 -13.94 13.26
CA THR A 249 -22.60 -14.42 13.24
C THR A 249 -23.50 -13.56 14.14
N MET A 250 -23.08 -13.27 15.35
CA MET A 250 -23.81 -12.39 16.26
C MET A 250 -23.99 -10.99 15.65
N MET A 251 -22.94 -10.42 15.08
CA MET A 251 -22.99 -9.09 14.48
C MET A 251 -23.85 -9.06 13.20
N LYS A 252 -23.88 -10.14 12.40
CA LYS A 252 -24.82 -10.28 11.28
C LYS A 252 -26.27 -10.23 11.77
N GLN A 253 -26.62 -10.95 12.85
CA GLN A 253 -27.96 -10.93 13.43
C GLN A 253 -28.35 -9.54 13.97
N VAL A 254 -27.42 -8.84 14.64
CA VAL A 254 -27.64 -7.46 15.09
C VAL A 254 -27.89 -6.53 13.90
N PHE A 255 -27.09 -6.66 12.84
CA PHE A 255 -27.25 -5.90 11.61
C PHE A 255 -28.63 -6.16 10.97
N ASP A 256 -29.02 -7.42 10.82
CA ASP A 256 -30.27 -7.81 10.18
C ASP A 256 -31.49 -7.24 10.96
N PHE A 257 -31.46 -7.31 12.30
CA PHE A 257 -32.45 -6.66 13.13
C PHE A 257 -32.54 -5.15 12.94
N MET A 258 -31.36 -4.47 12.82
CA MET A 258 -31.34 -3.03 12.55
C MET A 258 -31.86 -2.73 11.15
N ALA A 259 -31.47 -3.52 10.16
CA ALA A 259 -31.88 -3.35 8.77
C ALA A 259 -33.39 -3.54 8.55
N GLU A 260 -34.05 -4.37 9.34
CA GLU A 260 -35.53 -4.52 9.34
C GLU A 260 -36.23 -3.27 9.85
N LYS A 261 -35.62 -2.50 10.73
CA LYS A 261 -36.18 -1.28 11.34
C LYS A 261 -35.78 0.00 10.62
N ALA A 262 -34.75 -0.04 9.78
CA ALA A 262 -34.28 1.08 8.98
C ALA A 262 -35.20 1.32 7.77
N SER A 263 -35.33 2.58 7.37
CA SER A 263 -36.19 3.05 6.25
C SER A 263 -35.45 3.17 4.91
#